data_3b9fcabb98d1ef3bc01eabf73b010a88
#
_entry.id   3b9fcabb98d1ef3bc01eabf73b010a88
#
_cell.length_a   1.000
_cell.length_b   1.000
_cell.length_c   1.000
_cell.angle_alpha   90.00
_cell.angle_beta   90.00
_cell.angle_gamma   90.00
#
_symmetry.space_group_name_H-M   'P 1'
#
loop_
_entity.id
_entity.type
_entity.pdbx_description
1 polymer ?
#
loop_
_entity_poly.entity_id
_entity_poly.type
_entity_poly.pdbx_seq_one_letter_code
_entity_poly.pdbx_strand_id
1 'polypeptide(L)' 'MGAFPGQIELFAFAFAPQGWAACNGQLVSVQEFPVLFKLLGTTYGGDGQTTFGVPNLAPLGPNGPGYYISLFGQAPQQ' A
#
# COMPACT_ATOMS: atom_id res chain seq x y z
N MET A 1 8.77 -8.30 14.31
CA MET A 1 7.41 -7.79 14.28
C MET A 1 7.03 -7.42 12.86
N GLY A 2 5.89 -7.89 12.42
CA GLY A 2 5.43 -7.58 11.10
C GLY A 2 4.56 -6.34 11.06
N ALA A 3 4.46 -5.75 9.89
CA ALA A 3 3.54 -4.66 9.67
C ALA A 3 2.15 -5.21 9.42
N PHE A 4 1.14 -4.40 9.66
CA PHE A 4 -0.22 -4.74 9.25
C PHE A 4 -0.39 -4.40 7.78
N PRO A 5 -1.20 -5.16 7.02
CA PRO A 5 -1.56 -4.73 5.69
C PRO A 5 -2.25 -3.37 5.77
N GLY A 6 -1.86 -2.46 4.90
CA GLY A 6 -2.41 -1.11 4.92
C GLY A 6 -1.69 -0.13 5.82
N GLN A 7 -0.71 -0.58 6.58
CA GLN A 7 0.11 0.32 7.38
C GLN A 7 0.99 1.15 6.46
N ILE A 8 1.00 2.47 6.68
CA ILE A 8 1.78 3.38 5.86
C ILE A 8 2.92 3.93 6.68
N GLU A 9 4.13 3.91 6.11
CA GLU A 9 5.31 4.44 6.76
C GLU A 9 6.15 5.24 5.78
N LEU A 10 6.93 6.15 6.35
CA LEU A 10 7.84 6.99 5.58
C LEU A 10 9.22 6.36 5.63
N PHE A 11 9.76 6.05 4.45
CA PHE A 11 11.10 5.51 4.36
C PHE A 11 12.04 6.52 3.71
N ALA A 12 13.28 6.52 4.17
CA ALA A 12 14.27 7.49 3.71
C ALA A 12 14.89 7.15 2.35
N PHE A 13 14.56 5.98 1.80
CA PHE A 13 15.11 5.56 0.52
C PHE A 13 14.02 5.53 -0.53
N ALA A 14 14.44 5.51 -1.80
CA ALA A 14 13.54 5.73 -2.93
C ALA A 14 13.02 4.44 -3.56
N PHE A 15 13.11 3.32 -2.87
CA PHE A 15 12.58 2.06 -3.39
C PHE A 15 11.73 1.38 -2.33
N ALA A 16 10.73 0.61 -2.79
CA ALA A 16 9.85 -0.10 -1.87
C ALA A 16 10.58 -1.32 -1.28
N PRO A 17 10.62 -1.45 0.05
CA PRO A 17 11.14 -2.69 0.64
C PRO A 17 10.25 -3.86 0.24
N GLN A 18 10.79 -5.07 0.39
CA GLN A 18 10.02 -6.27 0.09
C GLN A 18 8.77 -6.31 0.95
N GLY A 19 7.63 -6.55 0.31
CA GLY A 19 6.34 -6.58 1.00
C GLY A 19 5.67 -5.23 1.13
N TRP A 20 6.26 -4.19 0.54
CA TRP A 20 5.72 -2.84 0.56
C TRP A 20 5.55 -2.33 -0.86
N ALA A 21 4.68 -1.36 -1.04
CA ALA A 21 4.48 -0.72 -2.33
C ALA A 21 4.47 0.79 -2.14
N ALA A 22 4.98 1.51 -3.14
CA ALA A 22 4.95 2.96 -3.10
C ALA A 22 3.51 3.47 -3.13
N CYS A 23 3.21 4.46 -2.30
CA CYS A 23 1.89 5.09 -2.27
C CYS A 23 1.80 6.10 -3.41
N ASN A 24 1.76 5.60 -4.63
CA ASN A 24 1.75 6.44 -5.84
C ASN A 24 0.46 6.30 -6.64
N GLY A 25 -0.58 5.74 -6.03
CA GLY A 25 -1.86 5.58 -6.71
C GLY A 25 -1.93 4.40 -7.65
N GLN A 26 -0.94 3.52 -7.62
CA GLN A 26 -0.92 2.38 -8.53
C GLN A 26 -2.04 1.40 -8.22
N LEU A 27 -2.40 0.61 -9.23
CA LEU A 27 -3.39 -0.45 -9.07
C LEU A 27 -2.68 -1.76 -8.77
N VAL A 28 -3.26 -2.54 -7.87
CA VAL A 28 -2.72 -3.83 -7.50
C VAL A 28 -3.83 -4.88 -7.56
N SER A 29 -3.44 -6.14 -7.55
CA SER A 29 -4.36 -7.25 -7.76
C SER A 29 -5.13 -7.57 -6.48
N VAL A 30 -6.46 -7.64 -6.58
CA VAL A 30 -7.32 -8.09 -5.48
C VAL A 30 -6.97 -9.54 -5.12
N GLN A 31 -6.67 -10.34 -6.14
CA GLN A 31 -6.40 -11.76 -5.92
C GLN A 31 -5.08 -11.98 -5.19
N GLU A 32 -4.09 -11.12 -5.45
CA GLU A 32 -2.79 -11.22 -4.77
C GLU A 32 -2.83 -10.68 -3.35
N PHE A 33 -3.64 -9.65 -3.11
CA PHE A 33 -3.64 -8.96 -1.82
C PHE A 33 -5.05 -8.86 -1.28
N PRO A 34 -5.72 -9.99 -1.03
CA PRO A 34 -7.13 -9.96 -0.63
C PRO A 34 -7.35 -9.31 0.73
N VAL A 35 -6.42 -9.46 1.67
CA VAL A 35 -6.58 -8.85 2.99
C VAL A 35 -6.46 -7.34 2.89
N LEU A 36 -5.49 -6.85 2.11
CA LEU A 36 -5.34 -5.42 1.90
C LEU A 36 -6.58 -4.85 1.21
N PHE A 37 -7.11 -5.54 0.20
CA PHE A 37 -8.33 -5.10 -0.46
C PHE A 37 -9.49 -5.04 0.51
N LYS A 38 -9.59 -6.00 1.42
CA LYS A 38 -10.67 -6.03 2.41
C LYS A 38 -10.63 -4.79 3.29
N LEU A 39 -9.43 -4.28 3.58
CA LEU A 39 -9.26 -3.09 4.40
C LEU A 39 -9.47 -1.80 3.61
N LEU A 40 -8.98 -1.73 2.39
CA LEU A 40 -9.01 -0.50 1.60
C LEU A 40 -10.22 -0.39 0.69
N GLY A 41 -10.72 -1.50 0.19
CA GLY A 41 -11.80 -1.47 -0.80
C GLY A 41 -11.36 -0.70 -2.05
N THR A 42 -12.28 0.03 -2.64
CA THR A 42 -11.99 0.83 -3.83
C THR A 42 -11.86 2.31 -3.50
N THR A 43 -11.57 2.64 -2.24
CA THR A 43 -11.44 4.03 -1.80
C THR A 43 -10.42 4.80 -2.63
N TYR A 44 -9.35 4.15 -3.06
CA TYR A 44 -8.26 4.79 -3.79
C TYR A 44 -8.20 4.39 -5.25
N GLY A 45 -9.20 3.66 -5.74
CA GLY A 45 -9.29 3.31 -7.15
C GLY A 45 -9.49 1.83 -7.40
N GLY A 46 -9.48 1.46 -8.69
CA GLY A 46 -9.67 0.08 -9.11
C GLY A 46 -11.14 -0.26 -9.35
N ASP A 47 -11.35 -1.45 -9.92
CA ASP A 47 -12.71 -1.90 -10.24
C ASP A 47 -13.36 -2.70 -9.10
N GLY A 48 -12.59 -3.07 -8.09
CA GLY A 48 -13.11 -3.80 -6.95
C GLY A 48 -13.33 -5.29 -7.20
N GLN A 49 -12.97 -5.75 -8.39
CA GLN A 49 -13.10 -7.17 -8.74
C GLN A 49 -11.75 -7.79 -9.05
N THR A 50 -10.97 -7.14 -9.90
CA THR A 50 -9.64 -7.62 -10.25
C THR A 50 -8.55 -6.70 -9.74
N THR A 51 -8.83 -5.41 -9.57
CA THR A 51 -7.85 -4.44 -9.12
C THR A 51 -8.42 -3.52 -8.05
N PHE A 52 -7.52 -2.95 -7.27
CA PHE A 52 -7.85 -1.86 -6.36
C PHE A 52 -6.64 -0.94 -6.26
N GLY A 53 -6.87 0.30 -5.84
CA GLY A 53 -5.80 1.29 -5.78
C GLY A 53 -5.20 1.43 -4.39
N VAL A 54 -3.93 1.79 -4.35
CA VAL A 54 -3.28 2.22 -3.11
C VAL A 54 -3.32 3.74 -3.03
N PRO A 55 -3.14 4.33 -1.83
CA PRO A 55 -3.15 5.78 -1.71
C PRO A 55 -2.10 6.45 -2.56
N ASN A 56 -2.36 7.69 -2.95
CA ASN A 56 -1.40 8.48 -3.73
C ASN A 56 -0.87 9.60 -2.84
N LEU A 57 0.28 9.36 -2.23
CA LEU A 57 0.92 10.29 -1.32
C LEU A 57 2.24 10.73 -1.91
N ALA A 58 2.37 12.03 -2.17
CA ALA A 58 3.56 12.57 -2.81
C ALA A 58 4.80 12.38 -1.93
N PRO A 59 5.96 12.08 -2.51
CA PRO A 59 7.20 12.02 -1.75
C PRO A 59 7.61 13.39 -1.23
N LEU A 60 8.49 13.37 -0.23
CA LEU A 60 8.98 14.61 0.37
C LEU A 60 10.22 15.10 -0.37
N GLY A 61 10.04 15.46 -1.64
CA GLY A 61 11.10 15.98 -2.45
C GLY A 61 11.53 15.02 -3.55
N PRO A 62 12.33 15.49 -4.51
CA PRO A 62 12.66 14.69 -5.69
C PRO A 62 13.52 13.46 -5.39
N ASN A 63 14.36 13.54 -4.37
CA ASN A 63 15.19 12.41 -3.95
C ASN A 63 14.96 12.07 -2.49
N GLY A 64 13.89 12.58 -1.93
CA GLY A 64 13.64 12.47 -0.50
C GLY A 64 12.85 11.23 -0.13
N PRO A 65 12.49 11.15 1.15
CA PRO A 65 11.71 10.03 1.65
C PRO A 65 10.36 9.95 0.96
N GLY A 66 9.84 8.74 0.85
CA GLY A 66 8.53 8.49 0.29
C GLY A 66 7.67 7.65 1.21
N TYR A 67 6.36 7.70 0.98
CA TYR A 67 5.43 6.90 1.75
C TYR A 67 5.21 5.56 1.06
N TYR A 68 5.17 4.51 1.86
CA TYR A 68 4.99 3.15 1.37
C TYR A 68 3.93 2.46 2.21
N ILE A 69 3.21 1.54 1.59
CA ILE A 69 2.12 0.83 2.24
C ILE A 69 2.48 -0.65 2.32
N SER A 70 2.21 -1.25 3.47
CA SER A 70 2.46 -2.67 3.67
C SER A 70 1.40 -3.48 2.95
N LEU A 71 1.85 -4.46 2.16
CA LEU A 71 0.98 -5.32 1.38
C LEU A 71 0.57 -6.58 2.13
N PHE A 72 1.38 -7.00 3.09
CA PHE A 72 1.21 -8.27 3.78
C PHE A 72 1.21 -8.05 5.28
N GLY A 73 0.91 -9.13 5.98
CA GLY A 73 0.91 -9.14 7.42
C GLY A 73 -0.42 -9.65 7.94
N GLN A 74 -0.56 -9.62 9.25
CA GLN A 74 -1.80 -10.05 9.89
C GLN A 74 -2.73 -8.85 10.00
N ALA A 75 -3.98 -9.03 9.58
CA ALA A 75 -4.95 -7.95 9.64
C ALA A 75 -5.11 -7.45 11.07
N PRO A 76 -5.29 -6.13 11.26
CA PRO A 76 -5.51 -5.60 12.59
C PRO A 76 -6.82 -6.12 13.16
N GLN A 77 -6.83 -6.35 14.46
CA GLN A 77 -8.03 -6.80 15.13
C GLN A 77 -8.95 -5.61 15.42
N GLN A 78 -10.20 -5.84 15.23
CA GLN A 78 -11.22 -4.81 15.47
C GLN A 78 -11.74 -4.89 16.89
#